data_232a5df2fa73a170260aee5055fe4203
#
_entry.id   232a5df2fa73a170260aee5055fe4203
#
_cell.length_a   1.000
_cell.length_b   1.000
_cell.length_c   1.000
_cell.angle_alpha   90.00
_cell.angle_beta   90.00
_cell.angle_gamma   90.00
#
_symmetry.space_group_name_H-M   'P 1'
#
loop_
_entity.id
_entity.type
_entity.pdbx_description
1 polymer ?
#
loop_
_entity_poly.entity_id
_entity_poly.type
_entity_poly.pdbx_seq_one_letter_code
_entity_poly.pdbx_strand_id
1 'polypeptide(L)'
;MQKKLVMLFIAILLAFVILVGRITYINASSGEDYTKTVLDQQQYMSQSIPFKRGDIVDTNGTKLATSERVYNVILDAKVLLSDETKKAENIAATKKALKSYFQIKASAVDAIIADSPDSRYNILKKGISYDDAKAFEAAEKKNSKIKGVWLEEDYVRKYPYNTLACDVLGFSVSGNVGASGLEASYNSTLNGTDGRRYGYQNEDSAIENTVKEPINGNTIVTTIDANLQSIVERHLEEFNQAHTDEAQEGMGFKNGAVIMMNPNTGEVLAM
;
A
#
# COMPACT_ATOMS: atom_id res chain seq x y z
N MET A 1 -32.44 -60.93 26.11
CA MET A 1 -31.76 -59.63 26.23
C MET A 1 -30.78 -59.40 25.07
N GLN A 2 -29.89 -60.32 24.76
CA GLN A 2 -28.85 -60.18 23.69
C GLN A 2 -29.39 -59.79 22.31
N LYS A 3 -30.48 -60.39 21.82
CA LYS A 3 -31.09 -60.07 20.52
C LYS A 3 -31.59 -58.64 20.41
N LYS A 4 -32.14 -58.06 21.51
CA LYS A 4 -32.56 -56.65 21.53
C LYS A 4 -31.37 -55.69 21.50
N LEU A 5 -30.28 -56.06 22.16
CA LEU A 5 -29.04 -55.28 22.19
C LEU A 5 -28.34 -55.26 20.82
N VAL A 6 -28.32 -56.40 20.13
CA VAL A 6 -27.80 -56.54 18.76
C VAL A 6 -28.66 -55.71 17.77
N MET A 7 -30.00 -55.75 17.90
CA MET A 7 -30.87 -54.90 17.06
C MET A 7 -30.60 -53.40 17.25
N LEU A 8 -30.46 -53.00 18.52
CA LEU A 8 -30.14 -51.60 18.82
C LEU A 8 -28.78 -51.19 18.19
N PHE A 9 -27.78 -52.04 18.32
CA PHE A 9 -26.45 -51.79 17.74
C PHE A 9 -26.52 -51.65 16.23
N ILE A 10 -27.25 -52.57 15.57
CA ILE A 10 -27.44 -52.50 14.10
C ILE A 10 -28.18 -51.21 13.70
N ALA A 11 -29.19 -50.78 14.44
CA ALA A 11 -29.93 -49.57 14.16
C ALA A 11 -29.03 -48.31 14.28
N ILE A 12 -28.17 -48.26 15.31
CA ILE A 12 -27.21 -47.17 15.48
C ILE A 12 -26.17 -47.14 14.35
N LEU A 13 -25.66 -48.32 13.96
CA LEU A 13 -24.69 -48.46 12.90
C LEU A 13 -25.28 -48.03 11.54
N LEU A 14 -26.54 -48.37 11.28
CA LEU A 14 -27.27 -47.99 10.08
C LEU A 14 -27.53 -46.49 10.04
N ALA A 15 -27.88 -45.86 11.18
CA ALA A 15 -28.01 -44.42 11.31
C ALA A 15 -26.68 -43.70 11.04
N PHE A 16 -25.55 -44.26 11.54
CA PHE A 16 -24.22 -43.70 11.29
C PHE A 16 -23.82 -43.78 9.83
N VAL A 17 -24.10 -44.91 9.14
CA VAL A 17 -23.85 -45.06 7.70
C VAL A 17 -24.67 -44.06 6.89
N ILE A 18 -25.93 -43.82 7.25
CA ILE A 18 -26.78 -42.81 6.59
C ILE A 18 -26.20 -41.42 6.80
N LEU A 19 -25.71 -41.09 7.99
CA LEU A 19 -25.14 -39.81 8.34
C LEU A 19 -23.84 -39.56 7.57
N VAL A 20 -22.95 -40.54 7.51
CA VAL A 20 -21.71 -40.47 6.72
C VAL A 20 -22.03 -40.30 5.23
N GLY A 21 -22.98 -41.09 4.71
CA GLY A 21 -23.44 -40.99 3.31
C GLY A 21 -23.99 -39.59 3.00
N ARG A 22 -24.75 -38.99 3.93
CA ARG A 22 -25.30 -37.65 3.80
C ARG A 22 -24.20 -36.59 3.78
N ILE A 23 -23.22 -36.70 4.69
CA ILE A 23 -22.09 -35.75 4.74
C ILE A 23 -21.24 -35.86 3.45
N THR A 24 -20.97 -37.07 2.99
CA THR A 24 -20.24 -37.30 1.74
C THR A 24 -21.00 -36.76 0.52
N TYR A 25 -22.32 -36.94 0.47
CA TYR A 25 -23.17 -36.38 -0.57
C TYR A 25 -23.18 -34.83 -0.57
N ILE A 26 -23.30 -34.19 0.59
CA ILE A 26 -23.26 -32.75 0.71
C ILE A 26 -21.88 -32.20 0.29
N ASN A 27 -20.81 -32.88 0.72
CA ASN A 27 -19.46 -32.50 0.35
C ASN A 27 -19.18 -32.63 -1.15
N ALA A 28 -19.69 -33.66 -1.78
CA ALA A 28 -19.53 -33.90 -3.21
C ALA A 28 -20.42 -33.01 -4.10
N SER A 29 -21.64 -32.70 -3.63
CA SER A 29 -22.62 -31.91 -4.44
C SER A 29 -22.54 -30.42 -4.25
N SER A 30 -22.10 -29.95 -3.08
CA SER A 30 -22.11 -28.51 -2.72
C SER A 30 -20.78 -28.02 -2.18
N GLY A 31 -19.75 -28.87 -2.11
CA GLY A 31 -18.44 -28.53 -1.56
C GLY A 31 -17.76 -27.38 -2.33
N GLU A 32 -17.92 -27.35 -3.64
CA GLU A 32 -17.39 -26.25 -4.47
C GLU A 32 -18.13 -24.93 -4.23
N ASP A 33 -19.45 -24.96 -4.05
CA ASP A 33 -20.27 -23.77 -3.79
C ASP A 33 -20.00 -23.22 -2.40
N TYR A 34 -19.82 -24.07 -1.38
CA TYR A 34 -19.39 -23.65 -0.05
C TYR A 34 -17.98 -23.07 -0.06
N THR A 35 -17.03 -23.71 -0.76
CA THR A 35 -15.66 -23.23 -0.91
C THR A 35 -15.66 -21.88 -1.64
N LYS A 36 -16.46 -21.73 -2.71
CA LYS A 36 -16.59 -20.47 -3.44
C LYS A 36 -17.22 -19.38 -2.58
N THR A 37 -18.26 -19.70 -1.82
CA THR A 37 -18.90 -18.74 -0.89
C THR A 37 -17.93 -18.29 0.20
N VAL A 38 -17.14 -19.21 0.76
CA VAL A 38 -16.09 -18.89 1.77
C VAL A 38 -14.97 -18.08 1.13
N LEU A 39 -14.53 -18.41 -0.07
CA LEU A 39 -13.51 -17.64 -0.80
C LEU A 39 -14.03 -16.25 -1.19
N ASP A 40 -15.27 -16.12 -1.61
CA ASP A 40 -15.91 -14.84 -1.89
C ASP A 40 -16.05 -13.99 -0.62
N GLN A 41 -16.40 -14.57 0.49
CA GLN A 41 -16.42 -13.88 1.80
C GLN A 41 -15.00 -13.50 2.26
N GLN A 42 -14.00 -14.34 2.04
CA GLN A 42 -12.60 -14.03 2.35
C GLN A 42 -12.03 -12.94 1.43
N GLN A 43 -12.40 -12.90 0.17
CA GLN A 43 -12.03 -11.83 -0.75
C GLN A 43 -12.65 -10.47 -0.34
N TYR A 44 -13.86 -10.47 0.19
CA TYR A 44 -14.54 -9.25 0.64
C TYR A 44 -13.89 -8.58 1.85
N MET A 45 -13.09 -9.28 2.63
CA MET A 45 -12.43 -8.77 3.83
C MET A 45 -10.90 -8.84 3.76
N SER A 46 -10.31 -9.11 2.60
CA SER A 46 -8.87 -9.15 2.43
C SER A 46 -8.34 -7.80 2.02
N GLN A 47 -7.55 -7.18 2.91
CA GLN A 47 -6.86 -5.92 2.65
C GLN A 47 -5.36 -6.19 2.52
N SER A 48 -4.74 -5.71 1.44
CA SER A 48 -3.29 -5.71 1.30
C SER A 48 -2.68 -4.70 2.29
N ILE A 49 -1.58 -5.09 2.92
CA ILE A 49 -0.76 -4.21 3.74
C ILE A 49 0.53 -3.99 2.95
N PRO A 50 0.77 -2.78 2.42
CA PRO A 50 1.91 -2.54 1.57
C PRO A 50 3.22 -2.65 2.36
N PHE A 51 4.26 -3.19 1.72
CA PHE A 51 5.60 -3.18 2.27
C PHE A 51 6.24 -1.79 2.12
N LYS A 52 7.15 -1.44 3.01
CA LYS A 52 8.02 -0.28 2.87
C LYS A 52 9.23 -0.66 2.02
N ARG A 53 9.44 0.06 0.89
CA ARG A 53 10.66 -0.09 0.08
C ARG A 53 11.87 0.35 0.88
N GLY A 54 12.98 -0.41 0.83
CA GLY A 54 14.20 -0.16 1.58
C GLY A 54 14.80 1.22 1.30
N ASP A 55 15.47 1.78 2.28
CA ASP A 55 16.14 3.08 2.13
C ASP A 55 17.45 2.91 1.32
N ILE A 56 17.88 3.95 0.59
CA ILE A 56 19.24 4.06 0.06
C ILE A 56 19.93 5.13 0.89
N VAL A 57 21.04 4.77 1.52
CA VAL A 57 21.77 5.68 2.40
C VAL A 57 23.21 5.87 1.91
N ASP A 58 23.80 7.01 2.26
CA ASP A 58 25.20 7.29 2.04
C ASP A 58 26.10 6.50 3.02
N THR A 59 27.39 6.68 2.92
CA THR A 59 28.40 6.03 3.80
C THR A 59 28.23 6.38 5.29
N ASN A 60 27.59 7.51 5.60
CA ASN A 60 27.36 8.02 6.95
C ASN A 60 25.96 7.70 7.49
N GLY A 61 25.12 6.99 6.71
CA GLY A 61 23.74 6.67 7.05
C GLY A 61 22.73 7.78 6.70
N THR A 62 23.14 8.80 5.96
CA THR A 62 22.23 9.85 5.45
C THR A 62 21.31 9.27 4.40
N LYS A 63 20.01 9.47 4.54
CA LYS A 63 19.02 8.91 3.61
C LYS A 63 18.99 9.68 2.29
N LEU A 64 19.51 9.07 1.23
CA LEU A 64 19.46 9.60 -0.13
C LEU A 64 18.11 9.30 -0.80
N ALA A 65 17.54 8.13 -0.53
CA ALA A 65 16.18 7.78 -0.92
C ALA A 65 15.48 7.03 0.21
N THR A 66 14.22 7.37 0.47
CA THR A 66 13.41 6.77 1.54
C THR A 66 11.96 6.61 1.09
N SER A 67 11.20 5.77 1.79
CA SER A 67 9.76 5.62 1.57
C SER A 67 9.00 6.22 2.75
N GLU A 68 8.17 7.21 2.46
CA GLU A 68 7.31 7.88 3.44
C GLU A 68 5.92 7.27 3.43
N ARG A 69 5.36 7.03 4.62
CA ARG A 69 4.01 6.52 4.77
C ARG A 69 3.00 7.60 4.41
N VAL A 70 2.07 7.23 3.57
CA VAL A 70 0.94 8.05 3.14
C VAL A 70 -0.34 7.23 3.21
N TYR A 71 -1.47 7.86 2.97
CA TYR A 71 -2.77 7.20 2.98
C TYR A 71 -3.55 7.53 1.72
N ASN A 72 -4.27 6.53 1.21
CA ASN A 72 -5.25 6.71 0.14
C ASN A 72 -6.64 6.78 0.75
N VAL A 73 -7.45 7.75 0.33
CA VAL A 73 -8.84 7.90 0.77
C VAL A 73 -9.72 7.04 -0.12
N ILE A 74 -10.34 6.04 0.47
CA ILE A 74 -11.22 5.10 -0.21
C ILE A 74 -12.66 5.37 0.18
N LEU A 75 -13.56 5.39 -0.82
CA LEU A 75 -15.00 5.45 -0.63
C LEU A 75 -15.63 4.07 -0.87
N ASP A 76 -16.31 3.56 0.14
CA ASP A 76 -17.24 2.44 0.04
C ASP A 76 -18.66 3.01 -0.17
N ALA A 77 -19.07 3.10 -1.43
CA ALA A 77 -20.37 3.64 -1.78
C ALA A 77 -21.51 2.78 -1.22
N LYS A 78 -21.35 1.47 -1.20
CA LYS A 78 -22.35 0.54 -0.66
C LYS A 78 -22.61 0.76 0.83
N VAL A 79 -21.56 0.95 1.64
CA VAL A 79 -21.70 1.26 3.08
C VAL A 79 -22.27 2.65 3.28
N LEU A 80 -21.88 3.64 2.47
CA LEU A 80 -22.43 5.01 2.56
C LEU A 80 -23.95 5.04 2.29
N LEU A 81 -24.42 4.16 1.41
CA LEU A 81 -25.81 4.09 0.98
C LEU A 81 -26.67 3.08 1.77
N SER A 82 -26.10 2.30 2.68
CA SER A 82 -26.75 1.16 3.35
C SER A 82 -27.90 1.52 4.30
N ASP A 83 -27.89 2.72 4.90
CA ASP A 83 -28.92 3.17 5.86
C ASP A 83 -29.92 4.08 5.14
N GLU A 84 -31.02 3.52 4.65
CA GLU A 84 -32.03 4.25 3.87
C GLU A 84 -32.66 5.41 4.67
N THR A 85 -32.77 5.31 5.99
CA THR A 85 -33.41 6.33 6.82
C THR A 85 -32.51 7.55 7.05
N LYS A 86 -31.18 7.36 7.07
CA LYS A 86 -30.18 8.40 7.32
C LYS A 86 -29.30 8.69 6.11
N LYS A 87 -29.61 8.12 4.98
CA LYS A 87 -28.81 8.20 3.75
C LYS A 87 -28.41 9.64 3.39
N ALA A 88 -29.37 10.54 3.35
CA ALA A 88 -29.13 11.94 2.98
C ALA A 88 -28.20 12.66 3.97
N GLU A 89 -28.41 12.43 5.27
CA GLU A 89 -27.58 13.01 6.33
C GLU A 89 -26.14 12.44 6.30
N ASN A 90 -25.99 11.13 6.10
CA ASN A 90 -24.69 10.47 6.04
C ASN A 90 -23.90 10.96 4.83
N ILE A 91 -24.52 11.05 3.65
CA ILE A 91 -23.89 11.60 2.44
C ILE A 91 -23.45 13.04 2.67
N ALA A 92 -24.32 13.89 3.23
CA ALA A 92 -23.98 15.29 3.48
C ALA A 92 -22.82 15.45 4.48
N ALA A 93 -22.85 14.67 5.59
CA ALA A 93 -21.79 14.69 6.59
C ALA A 93 -20.46 14.18 6.04
N THR A 94 -20.48 13.09 5.28
CA THR A 94 -19.30 12.50 4.65
C THR A 94 -18.68 13.45 3.63
N LYS A 95 -19.48 14.05 2.73
CA LYS A 95 -19.01 15.06 1.76
C LYS A 95 -18.38 16.28 2.45
N LYS A 96 -19.00 16.76 3.52
CA LYS A 96 -18.47 17.88 4.30
C LYS A 96 -17.12 17.54 4.93
N ALA A 97 -16.98 16.36 5.52
CA ALA A 97 -15.73 15.89 6.10
C ALA A 97 -14.63 15.72 5.03
N LEU A 98 -14.92 15.05 3.93
CA LEU A 98 -13.99 14.85 2.81
C LEU A 98 -13.50 16.19 2.22
N LYS A 99 -14.37 17.17 2.10
CA LYS A 99 -14.00 18.52 1.66
C LYS A 99 -13.10 19.22 2.69
N SER A 100 -13.45 19.15 3.98
CA SER A 100 -12.75 19.84 5.05
C SER A 100 -11.33 19.31 5.30
N TYR A 101 -11.16 17.99 5.34
CA TYR A 101 -9.88 17.36 5.66
C TYR A 101 -9.00 17.07 4.43
N PHE A 102 -9.61 16.72 3.32
CA PHE A 102 -8.87 16.26 2.13
C PHE A 102 -9.05 17.15 0.91
N GLN A 103 -9.86 18.20 0.98
CA GLN A 103 -10.20 19.10 -0.13
C GLN A 103 -10.86 18.36 -1.32
N ILE A 104 -11.50 17.23 -1.07
CA ILE A 104 -12.21 16.45 -2.09
C ILE A 104 -13.53 17.14 -2.41
N LYS A 105 -13.79 17.36 -3.70
CA LYS A 105 -15.03 17.99 -4.16
C LYS A 105 -16.23 17.05 -3.94
N ALA A 106 -17.37 17.61 -3.52
CA ALA A 106 -18.61 16.85 -3.35
C ALA A 106 -19.05 16.13 -4.64
N SER A 107 -18.80 16.73 -5.80
CA SER A 107 -19.09 16.14 -7.11
C SER A 107 -18.37 14.82 -7.38
N ALA A 108 -17.17 14.60 -6.80
CA ALA A 108 -16.47 13.33 -6.96
C ALA A 108 -17.19 12.19 -6.23
N VAL A 109 -17.77 12.48 -5.06
CA VAL A 109 -18.59 11.51 -4.31
C VAL A 109 -19.90 11.25 -5.06
N ASP A 110 -20.54 12.32 -5.61
CA ASP A 110 -21.77 12.19 -6.39
C ASP A 110 -21.59 11.34 -7.63
N ALA A 111 -20.50 11.52 -8.34
CA ALA A 111 -20.17 10.71 -9.53
C ALA A 111 -20.07 9.23 -9.18
N ILE A 112 -19.35 8.89 -8.10
CA ILE A 112 -19.22 7.48 -7.67
C ILE A 112 -20.57 6.89 -7.26
N ILE A 113 -21.39 7.65 -6.53
CA ILE A 113 -22.74 7.20 -6.13
C ILE A 113 -23.61 6.95 -7.36
N ALA A 114 -23.49 7.77 -8.41
CA ALA A 114 -24.27 7.63 -9.62
C ALA A 114 -23.79 6.47 -10.51
N ASP A 115 -22.47 6.36 -10.68
CA ASP A 115 -21.86 5.40 -11.62
C ASP A 115 -21.70 4.00 -11.04
N SER A 116 -21.43 3.90 -9.72
CA SER A 116 -21.07 2.64 -9.08
C SER A 116 -21.57 2.56 -7.62
N PRO A 117 -22.90 2.57 -7.38
CA PRO A 117 -23.48 2.61 -6.03
C PRO A 117 -23.16 1.38 -5.16
N ASP A 118 -22.89 0.23 -5.78
CA ASP A 118 -22.57 -1.02 -5.11
C ASP A 118 -21.06 -1.24 -4.93
N SER A 119 -20.22 -0.34 -5.46
CA SER A 119 -18.77 -0.45 -5.35
C SER A 119 -18.31 -0.17 -3.92
N ARG A 120 -17.43 -1.04 -3.42
CA ARG A 120 -16.83 -0.92 -2.09
C ARG A 120 -15.44 -0.29 -2.10
N TYR A 121 -14.85 -0.15 -3.28
CA TYR A 121 -13.48 0.35 -3.40
C TYR A 121 -13.39 1.41 -4.50
N ASN A 122 -13.40 2.67 -4.09
CA ASN A 122 -13.25 3.80 -5.00
C ASN A 122 -12.22 4.76 -4.43
N ILE A 123 -11.09 4.92 -5.10
CA ILE A 123 -10.03 5.82 -4.66
C ILE A 123 -10.45 7.26 -4.95
N LEU A 124 -10.67 8.06 -3.91
CA LEU A 124 -10.99 9.47 -4.03
C LEU A 124 -9.75 10.36 -4.13
N LYS A 125 -8.71 10.04 -3.34
CA LYS A 125 -7.47 10.79 -3.31
C LYS A 125 -6.33 9.90 -2.81
N LYS A 126 -5.13 10.06 -3.37
CA LYS A 126 -3.93 9.37 -2.96
C LYS A 126 -2.96 10.30 -2.24
N GLY A 127 -2.05 9.73 -1.44
CA GLY A 127 -0.91 10.45 -0.89
C GLY A 127 -1.26 11.46 0.22
N ILE A 128 -2.26 11.15 1.04
CA ILE A 128 -2.62 11.96 2.21
C ILE A 128 -1.56 11.77 3.30
N SER A 129 -1.19 12.85 3.98
CA SER A 129 -0.25 12.81 5.09
C SER A 129 -0.81 12.04 6.29
N TYR A 130 0.09 11.55 7.14
CA TYR A 130 -0.28 10.88 8.40
C TYR A 130 -1.13 11.80 9.31
N ASP A 131 -0.77 13.08 9.38
CA ASP A 131 -1.45 14.05 10.26
C ASP A 131 -2.88 14.32 9.80
N ASP A 132 -3.09 14.51 8.48
CA ASP A 132 -4.43 14.68 7.92
C ASP A 132 -5.28 13.42 8.09
N ALA A 133 -4.68 12.25 7.90
CA ALA A 133 -5.34 10.96 8.11
C ALA A 133 -5.82 10.80 9.55
N LYS A 134 -4.96 11.06 10.54
CA LYS A 134 -5.33 11.04 11.96
C LYS A 134 -6.38 12.06 12.35
N ALA A 135 -6.30 13.26 11.79
CA ALA A 135 -7.31 14.30 12.03
C ALA A 135 -8.70 13.85 11.53
N PHE A 136 -8.75 13.20 10.37
CA PHE A 136 -9.98 12.64 9.83
C PHE A 136 -10.52 11.49 10.68
N GLU A 137 -9.70 10.51 11.08
CA GLU A 137 -10.10 9.41 11.95
C GLU A 137 -10.68 9.90 13.29
N ALA A 138 -10.09 10.95 13.86
CA ALA A 138 -10.59 11.56 15.08
C ALA A 138 -11.96 12.23 14.86
N ALA A 139 -12.21 12.81 13.70
CA ALA A 139 -13.49 13.40 13.33
C ALA A 139 -14.56 12.32 13.08
N GLU A 140 -14.20 11.23 12.40
CA GLU A 140 -15.07 10.08 12.17
C GLU A 140 -15.54 9.46 13.48
N LYS A 141 -14.65 9.23 14.43
CA LYS A 141 -14.97 8.72 15.77
C LYS A 141 -15.94 9.62 16.54
N LYS A 142 -15.87 10.95 16.32
CA LYS A 142 -16.75 11.93 16.97
C LYS A 142 -18.11 12.06 16.28
N ASN A 143 -18.20 11.75 15.01
CA ASN A 143 -19.39 11.94 14.21
C ASN A 143 -19.77 10.65 13.46
N SER A 144 -20.66 9.87 14.06
CA SER A 144 -21.15 8.60 13.51
C SER A 144 -21.89 8.70 12.18
N LYS A 145 -22.18 9.94 11.71
CA LYS A 145 -22.79 10.20 10.39
C LYS A 145 -21.77 10.16 9.24
N ILE A 146 -20.47 10.23 9.54
CA ILE A 146 -19.42 10.01 8.55
C ILE A 146 -19.34 8.52 8.31
N LYS A 147 -19.69 8.06 7.11
CA LYS A 147 -19.80 6.65 6.75
C LYS A 147 -19.15 6.35 5.41
N GLY A 148 -18.74 5.10 5.23
CA GLY A 148 -18.25 4.60 3.95
C GLY A 148 -16.92 5.20 3.49
N VAL A 149 -16.13 5.77 4.39
CA VAL A 149 -14.77 6.24 4.09
C VAL A 149 -13.80 5.46 4.94
N TRP A 150 -12.73 4.99 4.35
CA TRP A 150 -11.62 4.40 5.08
C TRP A 150 -10.29 4.79 4.43
N LEU A 151 -9.23 4.69 5.21
CA LEU A 151 -7.90 5.10 4.81
C LEU A 151 -7.06 3.86 4.59
N GLU A 152 -6.51 3.74 3.37
CA GLU A 152 -5.60 2.67 3.00
C GLU A 152 -4.17 3.17 3.11
N GLU A 153 -3.36 2.44 3.87
CA GLU A 153 -1.94 2.75 4.02
C GLU A 153 -1.20 2.47 2.72
N ASP A 154 -0.28 3.36 2.35
CA ASP A 154 0.57 3.25 1.17
C ASP A 154 1.92 3.93 1.43
N TYR A 155 2.89 3.76 0.54
CA TYR A 155 4.19 4.40 0.63
C TYR A 155 4.51 5.16 -0.65
N VAL A 156 5.07 6.36 -0.47
CA VAL A 156 5.59 7.18 -1.58
C VAL A 156 7.11 7.28 -1.45
N ARG A 157 7.80 7.03 -2.55
CA ARG A 157 9.25 7.18 -2.62
C ARG A 157 9.63 8.65 -2.59
N LYS A 158 10.58 9.01 -1.73
CA LYS A 158 11.08 10.37 -1.58
C LYS A 158 12.60 10.41 -1.67
N TYR A 159 13.07 11.51 -2.27
CA TYR A 159 14.48 11.83 -2.40
C TYR A 159 14.71 13.15 -1.64
N PRO A 160 15.14 13.10 -0.35
CA PRO A 160 15.17 14.26 0.53
C PRO A 160 16.05 15.41 0.03
N TYR A 161 17.06 15.08 -0.78
CA TYR A 161 17.99 16.07 -1.34
C TYR A 161 17.71 16.41 -2.81
N ASN A 162 16.48 16.17 -3.27
CA ASN A 162 16.00 16.46 -4.63
C ASN A 162 16.90 15.86 -5.73
N THR A 163 17.77 16.67 -6.34
CA THR A 163 18.60 16.28 -7.46
C THR A 163 19.94 15.65 -7.08
N LEU A 164 20.32 15.65 -5.80
CA LEU A 164 21.60 15.13 -5.34
C LEU A 164 21.80 13.66 -5.78
N ALA A 165 22.86 13.39 -6.51
CA ALA A 165 23.20 12.08 -7.06
C ALA A 165 22.07 11.45 -7.91
N CYS A 166 21.22 12.26 -8.56
CA CYS A 166 20.01 11.77 -9.23
C CYS A 166 20.32 10.74 -10.34
N ASP A 167 21.42 10.89 -11.05
CA ASP A 167 21.81 9.97 -12.13
C ASP A 167 22.27 8.61 -11.57
N VAL A 168 22.90 8.61 -10.40
CA VAL A 168 23.33 7.40 -9.69
C VAL A 168 22.17 6.71 -8.99
N LEU A 169 21.38 7.47 -8.24
CA LEU A 169 20.23 6.93 -7.52
C LEU A 169 19.16 6.43 -8.47
N GLY A 170 18.91 7.18 -9.53
CA GLY A 170 17.77 6.96 -10.39
C GLY A 170 16.44 7.26 -9.69
N PHE A 171 15.37 6.64 -10.17
CA PHE A 171 14.03 6.83 -9.61
C PHE A 171 13.19 5.56 -9.70
N SER A 172 12.15 5.52 -8.89
CA SER A 172 11.11 4.49 -8.94
C SER A 172 9.80 5.07 -9.46
N VAL A 173 9.04 4.23 -10.14
CA VAL A 173 7.68 4.52 -10.62
C VAL A 173 6.62 3.83 -9.76
N SER A 174 5.36 4.05 -10.07
CA SER A 174 4.23 3.41 -9.37
C SER A 174 4.41 1.90 -9.29
N GLY A 175 4.03 1.32 -8.15
CA GLY A 175 4.15 -0.13 -7.89
C GLY A 175 5.54 -0.54 -7.39
N ASN A 176 6.32 0.41 -6.86
CA ASN A 176 7.66 0.16 -6.32
C ASN A 176 8.65 -0.45 -7.35
N VAL A 177 8.53 -0.05 -8.62
CA VAL A 177 9.42 -0.50 -9.69
C VAL A 177 10.52 0.52 -9.89
N GLY A 178 11.78 0.11 -9.70
CA GLY A 178 12.94 0.93 -10.01
C GLY A 178 13.09 1.09 -11.54
N ALA A 179 13.15 2.35 -12.02
CA ALA A 179 13.20 2.67 -13.45
C ALA A 179 14.64 2.91 -13.96
N SER A 180 15.52 3.44 -13.12
CA SER A 180 16.92 3.73 -13.47
C SER A 180 17.84 3.66 -12.26
N GLY A 181 19.15 3.75 -12.48
CA GLY A 181 20.19 3.85 -11.46
C GLY A 181 20.18 2.71 -10.44
N LEU A 182 20.54 3.03 -9.21
CA LEU A 182 20.53 2.08 -8.08
C LEU A 182 19.13 1.54 -7.80
N GLU A 183 18.09 2.36 -7.97
CA GLU A 183 16.70 1.95 -7.81
C GLU A 183 16.34 0.78 -8.73
N ALA A 184 16.80 0.79 -9.99
CA ALA A 184 16.56 -0.29 -10.93
C ALA A 184 17.49 -1.49 -10.68
N SER A 185 18.78 -1.23 -10.49
CA SER A 185 19.79 -2.28 -10.34
C SER A 185 19.57 -3.14 -9.09
N TYR A 186 19.10 -2.54 -8.02
CA TYR A 186 18.83 -3.21 -6.74
C TYR A 186 17.33 -3.34 -6.44
N ASN A 187 16.49 -3.33 -7.49
CA ASN A 187 15.05 -3.37 -7.31
C ASN A 187 14.56 -4.54 -6.45
N SER A 188 15.11 -5.75 -6.65
CA SER A 188 14.75 -6.94 -5.86
C SER A 188 15.17 -6.86 -4.41
N THR A 189 16.28 -6.16 -4.09
CA THR A 189 16.77 -5.97 -2.73
C THR A 189 15.96 -4.90 -2.00
N LEU A 190 15.63 -3.81 -2.71
CA LEU A 190 14.86 -2.70 -2.17
C LEU A 190 13.38 -3.04 -1.99
N ASN A 191 12.83 -3.94 -2.80
CA ASN A 191 11.45 -4.39 -2.65
C ASN A 191 11.31 -5.41 -1.53
N GLY A 192 10.13 -5.38 -0.91
CA GLY A 192 9.67 -6.36 0.05
C GLY A 192 8.54 -7.22 -0.50
N THR A 193 7.74 -7.74 0.41
CA THR A 193 6.53 -8.50 0.09
C THR A 193 5.37 -7.94 0.89
N ASP A 194 4.26 -7.66 0.23
CA ASP A 194 3.05 -7.18 0.88
C ASP A 194 2.53 -8.18 1.90
N GLY A 195 2.08 -7.63 3.02
CA GLY A 195 1.28 -8.35 3.99
C GLY A 195 -0.18 -8.42 3.57
N ARG A 196 -0.97 -9.11 4.38
CA ARG A 196 -2.42 -9.19 4.20
C ARG A 196 -3.15 -9.23 5.53
N ARG A 197 -4.23 -8.50 5.60
CA ARG A 197 -5.22 -8.60 6.68
C ARG A 197 -6.43 -9.35 6.15
N TYR A 198 -6.77 -10.45 6.80
CA TYR A 198 -7.95 -11.23 6.52
C TYR A 198 -8.95 -11.00 7.63
N GLY A 199 -10.15 -10.51 7.32
CA GLY A 199 -11.26 -10.49 8.24
C GLY A 199 -12.13 -11.71 7.97
N TYR A 200 -12.47 -12.50 8.99
CA TYR A 200 -13.52 -13.50 8.91
C TYR A 200 -14.50 -13.32 10.06
N GLN A 201 -15.73 -13.64 9.79
CA GLN A 201 -16.78 -13.59 10.80
C GLN A 201 -16.83 -14.95 11.51
N ASN A 202 -16.62 -14.96 12.82
CA ASN A 202 -16.72 -16.18 13.60
C ASN A 202 -18.20 -16.54 13.88
N GLU A 203 -18.45 -17.68 14.56
CA GLU A 203 -19.79 -18.18 14.88
C GLU A 203 -20.62 -17.18 15.72
N ASP A 204 -19.97 -16.30 16.49
CA ASP A 204 -20.60 -15.26 17.30
C ASP A 204 -20.82 -13.93 16.54
N SER A 205 -20.68 -13.93 15.23
CA SER A 205 -20.75 -12.74 14.36
C SER A 205 -19.69 -11.66 14.67
N ALA A 206 -18.67 -12.00 15.45
CA ALA A 206 -17.51 -11.14 15.66
C ALA A 206 -16.53 -11.25 14.49
N ILE A 207 -15.92 -10.12 14.09
CA ILE A 207 -14.90 -10.10 13.05
C ILE A 207 -13.55 -10.41 13.70
N GLU A 208 -13.01 -11.57 13.40
CA GLU A 208 -11.63 -11.91 13.73
C GLU A 208 -10.72 -11.53 12.57
N ASN A 209 -9.62 -10.86 12.90
CA ASN A 209 -8.62 -10.44 11.91
C ASN A 209 -7.37 -11.28 12.06
N THR A 210 -7.00 -11.99 11.00
CA THR A 210 -5.68 -12.60 10.88
C THR A 210 -4.80 -11.66 10.05
N VAL A 211 -3.66 -11.26 10.60
CA VAL A 211 -2.73 -10.36 9.93
C VAL A 211 -1.49 -11.16 9.55
N LYS A 212 -1.17 -11.16 8.26
CA LYS A 212 0.15 -11.53 7.76
C LYS A 212 0.93 -10.23 7.56
N GLU A 213 1.91 -10.00 8.41
CA GLU A 213 2.72 -8.78 8.35
C GLU A 213 3.49 -8.67 7.03
N PRO A 214 3.68 -7.44 6.49
CA PRO A 214 4.52 -7.23 5.34
C PRO A 214 5.99 -7.46 5.68
N ILE A 215 6.75 -7.93 4.71
CA ILE A 215 8.21 -7.99 4.80
C ILE A 215 8.76 -6.79 4.05
N ASN A 216 9.38 -5.85 4.78
CA ASN A 216 9.95 -4.66 4.19
C ASN A 216 11.20 -4.98 3.35
N GLY A 217 11.50 -4.11 2.38
CA GLY A 217 12.72 -4.21 1.60
C GLY A 217 13.97 -3.88 2.42
N ASN A 218 15.12 -4.35 1.95
CA ASN A 218 16.41 -4.12 2.62
C ASN A 218 16.98 -2.75 2.27
N THR A 219 17.65 -2.13 3.24
CA THR A 219 18.38 -0.88 3.04
C THR A 219 19.69 -1.13 2.30
N ILE A 220 20.03 -0.26 1.35
CA ILE A 220 21.31 -0.26 0.64
C ILE A 220 22.18 0.85 1.24
N VAL A 221 23.38 0.49 1.68
CA VAL A 221 24.42 1.43 2.08
C VAL A 221 25.36 1.61 0.90
N THR A 222 25.50 2.84 0.43
CA THR A 222 26.40 3.20 -0.66
C THR A 222 27.74 3.70 -0.13
N THR A 223 28.75 3.75 -0.98
CA THR A 223 30.04 4.38 -0.68
C THR A 223 30.03 5.89 -0.92
N ILE A 224 28.94 6.43 -1.47
CA ILE A 224 28.77 7.86 -1.71
C ILE A 224 28.72 8.60 -0.38
N ASP A 225 29.43 9.73 -0.31
CA ASP A 225 29.32 10.72 0.76
C ASP A 225 28.50 11.88 0.26
N ALA A 226 27.33 12.12 0.88
CA ALA A 226 26.40 13.15 0.47
C ALA A 226 27.02 14.57 0.48
N ASN A 227 27.94 14.83 1.40
CA ASN A 227 28.61 16.12 1.49
C ASN A 227 29.58 16.31 0.32
N LEU A 228 30.41 15.29 0.01
CA LEU A 228 31.32 15.33 -1.12
C LEU A 228 30.55 15.43 -2.44
N GLN A 229 29.48 14.67 -2.57
CA GLN A 229 28.58 14.74 -3.75
C GLN A 229 28.04 16.17 -3.95
N SER A 230 27.53 16.78 -2.88
CA SER A 230 27.02 18.15 -2.93
C SER A 230 28.07 19.19 -3.31
N ILE A 231 29.31 19.02 -2.83
CA ILE A 231 30.42 19.90 -3.19
C ILE A 231 30.76 19.76 -4.67
N VAL A 232 30.84 18.53 -5.17
CA VAL A 232 31.14 18.23 -6.58
C VAL A 232 30.06 18.81 -7.49
N GLU A 233 28.79 18.57 -7.21
CA GLU A 233 27.68 19.10 -8.03
C GLU A 233 27.67 20.63 -8.06
N ARG A 234 27.88 21.28 -6.90
CA ARG A 234 27.94 22.71 -6.81
C ARG A 234 29.07 23.29 -7.67
N HIS A 235 30.27 22.76 -7.57
CA HIS A 235 31.42 23.24 -8.38
C HIS A 235 31.24 22.96 -9.87
N LEU A 236 30.59 21.86 -10.23
CA LEU A 236 30.26 21.57 -11.61
C LEU A 236 29.28 22.60 -12.18
N GLU A 237 28.28 22.98 -11.39
CA GLU A 237 27.30 24.01 -11.76
C GLU A 237 27.95 25.40 -11.84
N GLU A 238 28.77 25.78 -10.85
CA GLU A 238 29.54 27.03 -10.84
C GLU A 238 30.44 27.12 -12.07
N PHE A 239 31.14 26.06 -12.42
CA PHE A 239 31.98 25.97 -13.63
C PHE A 239 31.15 26.18 -14.89
N ASN A 240 30.02 25.47 -15.00
CA ASN A 240 29.13 25.56 -16.16
C ASN A 240 28.60 26.99 -16.37
N GLN A 241 28.23 27.67 -15.29
CA GLN A 241 27.76 29.06 -15.32
C GLN A 241 28.89 30.06 -15.66
N ALA A 242 30.10 29.87 -15.11
CA ALA A 242 31.23 30.74 -15.34
C ALA A 242 31.70 30.74 -16.79
N HIS A 243 31.50 29.65 -17.50
CA HIS A 243 31.92 29.45 -18.90
C HIS A 243 30.76 29.53 -19.91
N THR A 244 29.67 30.24 -19.54
CA THR A 244 28.54 30.47 -20.44
C THR A 244 28.97 31.25 -21.69
N ASP A 245 28.52 30.78 -22.85
CA ASP A 245 28.80 31.37 -24.17
C ASP A 245 30.29 31.40 -24.59
N GLU A 246 31.20 30.69 -23.91
CA GLU A 246 32.61 30.64 -24.29
C GLU A 246 32.89 29.64 -25.40
N ALA A 247 32.50 28.38 -25.26
CA ALA A 247 32.77 27.31 -26.24
C ALA A 247 31.57 27.04 -27.15
N GLN A 248 30.36 27.39 -26.71
CA GLN A 248 29.10 27.21 -27.43
C GLN A 248 28.08 28.20 -26.90
N GLU A 249 27.02 28.50 -27.64
CA GLU A 249 25.90 29.30 -27.21
C GLU A 249 25.17 28.63 -26.05
N GLY A 250 24.92 29.35 -24.96
CA GLY A 250 24.33 28.88 -23.74
C GLY A 250 25.33 28.43 -22.68
N MET A 251 25.01 27.38 -21.92
CA MET A 251 25.86 26.87 -20.84
C MET A 251 27.23 26.38 -21.32
N GLY A 252 28.24 26.44 -20.45
CA GLY A 252 29.64 26.12 -20.78
C GLY A 252 29.86 24.69 -21.27
N PHE A 253 29.04 23.73 -20.87
CA PHE A 253 29.04 22.37 -21.43
C PHE A 253 27.62 21.78 -21.45
N LYS A 254 27.37 20.86 -22.39
CA LYS A 254 26.08 20.15 -22.48
C LYS A 254 26.03 18.91 -21.57
N ASN A 255 27.17 18.24 -21.43
CA ASN A 255 27.34 17.07 -20.61
C ASN A 255 28.67 17.16 -19.88
N GLY A 256 28.63 16.94 -18.58
CA GLY A 256 29.80 16.87 -17.71
C GLY A 256 29.67 15.69 -16.77
N ALA A 257 30.80 15.09 -16.40
CA ALA A 257 30.82 14.03 -15.39
C ALA A 257 32.07 14.20 -14.53
N VAL A 258 31.90 13.96 -13.24
CA VAL A 258 32.98 13.95 -12.25
C VAL A 258 32.87 12.66 -11.45
N ILE A 259 33.99 11.95 -11.27
CA ILE A 259 34.07 10.77 -10.42
C ILE A 259 35.16 11.01 -9.40
N MET A 260 34.79 10.96 -8.14
CA MET A 260 35.71 11.01 -7.00
C MET A 260 35.82 9.62 -6.36
N MET A 261 37.01 9.08 -6.31
CA MET A 261 37.27 7.72 -5.84
C MET A 261 38.42 7.68 -4.85
N ASN A 262 38.30 6.83 -3.83
CA ASN A 262 39.40 6.50 -2.95
C ASN A 262 40.32 5.48 -3.66
N PRO A 263 41.58 5.84 -4.00
CA PRO A 263 42.48 4.95 -4.78
C PRO A 263 42.94 3.71 -3.99
N ASN A 264 42.85 3.74 -2.65
CA ASN A 264 43.29 2.63 -1.81
C ASN A 264 42.20 1.57 -1.64
N THR A 265 40.93 1.96 -1.61
CA THR A 265 39.80 1.05 -1.39
C THR A 265 39.01 0.77 -2.67
N GLY A 266 39.09 1.64 -3.67
CA GLY A 266 38.28 1.57 -4.88
C GLY A 266 36.87 2.11 -4.71
N GLU A 267 36.54 2.67 -3.55
CA GLU A 267 35.21 3.22 -3.26
C GLU A 267 34.98 4.50 -4.03
N VAL A 268 33.82 4.61 -4.68
CA VAL A 268 33.35 5.83 -5.33
C VAL A 268 32.63 6.67 -4.28
N LEU A 269 33.21 7.86 -4.01
CA LEU A 269 32.74 8.76 -2.95
C LEU A 269 31.74 9.81 -3.48
N ALA A 270 31.88 10.21 -4.75
CA ALA A 270 30.97 11.08 -5.46
C ALA A 270 31.02 10.79 -6.97
N MET A 271 29.89 10.99 -7.66
CA MET A 271 29.79 10.68 -9.08
C MET A 271 28.69 11.52 -9.73
#